data_340293c3d247c1d7c0dfd07736a62e38
#
_entry.id   340293c3d247c1d7c0dfd07736a62e38
#
_cell.length_a   1.000
_cell.length_b   1.000
_cell.length_c   1.000
_cell.angle_alpha   90.00
_cell.angle_beta   90.00
_cell.angle_gamma   90.00
#
_symmetry.space_group_name_H-M   'P 1'
#
loop_
_entity.id
_entity.type
_entity.pdbx_description
1 polymer ?
#
loop_
_entity_poly.entity_id
_entity_poly.type
_entity_poly.pdbx_seq_one_letter_code
_entity_poly.pdbx_strand_id
1 'polypeptide(L)'
;MNKKILTSATSVTLLAALALTGCSTTSNALASGTTAADSSVGTTATTSSATATNTAASSSSFSTNVKSGEKLDVDTHYSEQDLSWDTSSETAIDLSNPTATDGVTVEDGTLTITKAGTYKLSGEYQGQIKVETADSDAVRLVLDNANITNSSGAALNVVNADEVILYSASGTTNTISDGADYTATGEDDPDAVVYSKADMTIAGEGTLKVNGNHEDGIHTSDGLVIASGTLEVNAANTGIKGKDYVDILGGTINVTAQQDGIKSTNDTDEGKGWTRLSNGTVTVNAGDDGFKASRVVEISGGSLTVDQSDEGIEAQYINVSGGDVNVTSADDGMNASLKTSNSESTDSSENTSDTANQQQNNQQQGSLPGGQQNGTSNQQQQGMGQPPAMSGTSQDGTSQNGTTGTGQQGMGQPPQGGMPGGGGGTFEVIDAAINVSGGHVTVNAEGDGIDSNGVTTLSGGTLIVNGPSQGGNAALDTNGDLLLNGATVLSGSTADMFEAPSTNSTSGYLKLTNSSGFEQGSTVQVADSSGKVVANYKVTKSNVQLVLVSSSSIVKGQSYTAYTTTSAVDSNATSLASGATELGSFTAS
;
A
#
# COMPACT_ATOMS: atom_id res chain seq x y z
N MET A 1 -34.67 -8.64 -56.49
CA MET A 1 -36.10 -8.77 -56.14
C MET A 1 -36.27 -8.54 -54.64
N ASN A 2 -37.11 -7.52 -54.35
CA ASN A 2 -37.85 -7.23 -53.10
C ASN A 2 -37.04 -7.01 -51.82
N LYS A 3 -37.04 -5.85 -51.33
CA LYS A 3 -37.91 -4.80 -50.73
C LYS A 3 -37.77 -4.75 -49.23
N LYS A 4 -37.19 -3.61 -48.80
CA LYS A 4 -37.43 -2.74 -47.64
C LYS A 4 -38.56 -3.14 -46.68
N ILE A 5 -38.31 -2.99 -45.36
CA ILE A 5 -39.21 -2.18 -44.51
C ILE A 5 -38.39 -1.49 -43.43
N LEU A 6 -38.52 -0.18 -43.33
CA LEU A 6 -38.16 0.74 -42.25
C LEU A 6 -39.25 0.69 -41.19
N THR A 7 -38.90 0.68 -39.92
CA THR A 7 -39.80 1.22 -38.89
C THR A 7 -38.99 2.04 -37.88
N SER A 8 -39.29 3.31 -37.86
CA SER A 8 -38.90 4.31 -36.87
C SER A 8 -39.71 4.11 -35.58
N ALA A 9 -39.08 4.27 -34.44
CA ALA A 9 -39.78 4.46 -33.17
C ALA A 9 -39.23 5.69 -32.45
N THR A 10 -40.15 6.55 -32.20
CA THR A 10 -40.10 7.90 -31.66
C THR A 10 -39.76 7.89 -30.17
N SER A 11 -38.88 8.81 -29.78
CA SER A 11 -38.56 9.18 -28.40
C SER A 11 -39.72 9.94 -27.77
N VAL A 12 -40.05 9.57 -26.52
CA VAL A 12 -40.91 10.40 -25.65
C VAL A 12 -40.09 10.83 -24.45
N THR A 13 -39.79 12.10 -24.39
CA THR A 13 -39.22 12.82 -23.27
C THR A 13 -40.33 13.17 -22.28
N LEU A 14 -40.19 12.79 -21.02
CA LEU A 14 -41.07 13.23 -19.96
C LEU A 14 -40.29 14.14 -19.00
N LEU A 15 -40.55 15.44 -19.10
CA LEU A 15 -40.11 16.45 -18.14
C LEU A 15 -41.10 16.44 -16.96
N ALA A 16 -40.60 16.25 -15.74
CA ALA A 16 -41.36 16.55 -14.52
C ALA A 16 -40.66 17.69 -13.75
N ALA A 17 -41.27 18.85 -13.81
CA ALA A 17 -40.91 19.99 -12.99
C ALA A 17 -41.63 19.90 -11.64
N LEU A 18 -40.91 19.98 -10.53
CA LEU A 18 -41.48 20.17 -9.22
C LEU A 18 -41.07 21.55 -8.68
N ALA A 19 -42.04 22.41 -8.50
CA ALA A 19 -41.91 23.70 -7.89
C ALA A 19 -41.99 23.56 -6.36
N LEU A 20 -41.01 24.13 -5.65
CA LEU A 20 -41.13 24.38 -4.21
C LEU A 20 -41.33 25.84 -3.94
N THR A 21 -42.48 26.13 -3.36
CA THR A 21 -42.87 27.45 -2.79
C THR A 21 -42.19 27.63 -1.42
N GLY A 22 -41.63 28.82 -1.25
CA GLY A 22 -41.03 29.24 -0.01
C GLY A 22 -42.02 29.68 1.08
N CYS A 23 -41.51 29.84 2.27
CA CYS A 23 -42.06 30.77 3.26
C CYS A 23 -40.97 31.35 4.13
N SER A 24 -40.87 32.64 4.08
CA SER A 24 -40.05 33.54 4.91
C SER A 24 -40.74 33.84 6.22
N THR A 25 -39.97 34.11 7.30
CA THR A 25 -40.28 35.17 8.32
C THR A 25 -38.99 35.44 9.08
N THR A 26 -38.42 36.59 8.86
CA THR A 26 -38.41 37.89 9.58
C THR A 26 -37.68 37.89 10.91
N SER A 27 -36.51 38.50 10.88
CA SER A 27 -36.00 39.72 11.56
C SER A 27 -36.30 39.93 13.04
N ASN A 28 -35.23 40.22 13.80
CA ASN A 28 -35.16 41.52 14.52
C ASN A 28 -33.72 41.86 14.92
N ALA A 29 -33.33 43.06 14.54
CA ALA A 29 -32.18 43.81 14.99
C ALA A 29 -32.52 44.65 16.21
N LEU A 30 -31.48 44.98 17.00
CA LEU A 30 -31.32 46.25 17.77
C LEU A 30 -30.00 46.11 18.53
N ALA A 31 -28.94 46.77 18.19
CA ALA A 31 -28.59 48.20 18.34
C ALA A 31 -27.93 48.51 19.69
N SER A 32 -26.69 49.02 19.54
CA SER A 32 -26.07 50.15 20.23
C SER A 32 -25.53 50.02 21.66
N GLY A 33 -24.27 50.44 21.79
CA GLY A 33 -23.75 50.97 23.04
C GLY A 33 -22.22 51.10 23.07
N THR A 34 -21.72 52.21 22.56
CA THR A 34 -20.38 52.76 22.75
C THR A 34 -20.00 52.97 24.20
N THR A 35 -18.74 52.81 24.60
CA THR A 35 -17.89 53.87 25.18
C THR A 35 -16.46 53.41 25.41
N ALA A 36 -15.56 54.34 25.13
CA ALA A 36 -14.13 54.26 25.31
C ALA A 36 -13.68 54.66 26.73
N ALA A 37 -12.44 54.30 27.07
CA ALA A 37 -11.38 55.03 27.77
C ALA A 37 -10.52 54.06 28.53
N ASP A 38 -9.28 53.97 28.23
CA ASP A 38 -8.06 54.76 28.47
C ASP A 38 -7.24 54.28 29.69
N SER A 39 -5.95 54.20 29.46
CA SER A 39 -4.82 54.41 30.37
C SER A 39 -4.17 53.24 31.10
N SER A 40 -2.97 52.99 30.67
CA SER A 40 -1.65 53.18 31.31
C SER A 40 -0.92 51.96 31.91
N VAL A 41 0.19 51.72 31.27
CA VAL A 41 1.59 51.53 31.77
C VAL A 41 1.86 50.67 32.98
N GLY A 42 2.67 49.68 32.79
CA GLY A 42 3.38 48.95 33.84
C GLY A 42 4.37 47.90 33.29
N THR A 43 5.57 48.40 32.96
CA THR A 43 6.75 47.55 32.66
C THR A 43 7.22 46.83 33.92
N THR A 44 7.32 45.53 33.85
CA THR A 44 8.31 44.78 34.68
C THR A 44 8.82 43.62 33.87
N ALA A 45 10.12 43.71 33.54
CA ALA A 45 10.89 42.64 32.98
C ALA A 45 11.17 41.57 34.05
N THR A 46 10.76 40.36 33.81
CA THR A 46 11.27 39.19 34.51
C THR A 46 11.90 38.25 33.51
N THR A 47 13.22 38.18 33.59
CA THR A 47 14.07 37.17 32.96
C THR A 47 13.69 35.81 33.55
N SER A 48 13.11 34.95 32.76
CA SER A 48 13.03 33.53 33.05
C SER A 48 13.84 32.76 32.00
N SER A 49 14.86 32.09 32.49
CA SER A 49 15.66 31.11 31.77
C SER A 49 14.75 30.03 31.20
N ALA A 50 14.64 29.97 29.89
CA ALA A 50 14.02 28.85 29.22
C ALA A 50 15.01 27.69 29.21
N THR A 51 14.74 26.69 30.03
CA THR A 51 15.32 25.36 29.89
C THR A 51 14.75 24.79 28.59
N ALA A 52 15.60 24.57 27.60
CA ALA A 52 15.25 23.87 26.38
C ALA A 52 14.97 22.41 26.76
N THR A 53 13.70 22.07 26.92
CA THR A 53 13.25 20.69 26.84
C THR A 53 13.24 20.32 25.36
N ASN A 54 14.12 19.39 24.98
CA ASN A 54 14.06 18.68 23.72
C ASN A 54 12.70 17.95 23.67
N THR A 55 11.72 18.59 23.08
CA THR A 55 10.50 17.92 22.68
C THR A 55 10.84 17.19 21.38
N ALA A 56 10.84 15.87 21.44
CA ALA A 56 10.85 15.03 20.26
C ALA A 56 9.77 15.56 19.29
N ALA A 57 10.13 15.69 18.01
CA ALA A 57 9.24 16.13 16.97
C ALA A 57 7.97 15.27 17.03
N SER A 58 6.84 15.93 17.29
CA SER A 58 5.54 15.29 17.21
C SER A 58 5.33 14.89 15.75
N SER A 59 5.21 13.60 15.49
CA SER A 59 4.73 13.08 14.22
C SER A 59 3.48 13.85 13.82
N SER A 60 3.52 14.49 12.64
CA SER A 60 2.38 15.18 12.05
C SER A 60 1.25 14.15 11.88
N SER A 61 0.27 14.18 12.75
CA SER A 61 -0.87 13.27 12.68
C SER A 61 -1.78 13.73 11.54
N PHE A 62 -2.04 12.88 10.56
CA PHE A 62 -3.30 12.95 9.82
C PHE A 62 -4.43 13.08 10.84
N SER A 63 -5.50 13.81 10.50
CA SER A 63 -6.61 14.03 11.42
C SER A 63 -7.05 12.68 12.02
N THR A 64 -7.49 12.69 13.25
CA THR A 64 -8.00 11.50 13.97
C THR A 64 -9.01 10.68 13.17
N ASN A 65 -9.57 11.27 12.12
CA ASN A 65 -10.59 10.70 11.24
C ASN A 65 -10.02 9.59 10.33
N VAL A 66 -8.82 9.77 9.79
CA VAL A 66 -8.19 8.76 8.90
C VAL A 66 -7.88 7.47 9.67
N LYS A 67 -7.44 7.59 10.91
CA LYS A 67 -7.19 6.44 11.79
C LYS A 67 -8.45 5.61 12.06
N SER A 68 -9.63 6.22 12.10
CA SER A 68 -10.92 5.55 12.30
C SER A 68 -11.57 5.06 11.00
N GLY A 69 -10.88 5.18 9.86
CA GLY A 69 -11.38 4.75 8.55
C GLY A 69 -12.34 5.74 7.90
N GLU A 70 -12.36 7.00 8.33
CA GLU A 70 -13.05 8.06 7.61
C GLU A 70 -12.27 8.44 6.34
N LYS A 71 -13.00 8.94 5.36
CA LYS A 71 -12.44 9.34 4.08
C LYS A 71 -11.32 10.37 4.25
N LEU A 72 -10.25 10.18 3.49
CA LEU A 72 -9.16 11.13 3.36
C LEU A 72 -9.67 12.44 2.74
N ASP A 73 -9.64 13.52 3.49
CA ASP A 73 -10.08 14.86 3.06
C ASP A 73 -8.83 15.71 2.78
N VAL A 74 -8.36 15.65 1.55
CA VAL A 74 -7.15 16.30 1.07
C VAL A 74 -7.41 16.95 -0.29
N ASP A 75 -6.83 18.11 -0.50
CA ASP A 75 -6.80 18.78 -1.80
C ASP A 75 -5.62 18.28 -2.63
N THR A 76 -5.81 18.20 -3.95
CA THR A 76 -4.76 17.93 -4.93
C THR A 76 -4.61 19.12 -5.88
N HIS A 77 -3.51 19.17 -6.64
CA HIS A 77 -3.35 20.17 -7.71
C HIS A 77 -4.36 20.01 -8.84
N TYR A 78 -4.97 18.83 -8.99
CA TYR A 78 -5.81 18.47 -10.14
C TYR A 78 -7.12 19.24 -10.22
N SER A 79 -7.44 19.69 -11.43
CA SER A 79 -8.72 20.28 -11.80
C SER A 79 -9.21 19.70 -13.15
N GLU A 80 -10.51 19.37 -13.26
CA GLU A 80 -11.08 18.92 -14.54
C GLU A 80 -10.91 19.94 -15.66
N GLN A 81 -10.79 21.25 -15.34
CA GLN A 81 -10.52 22.32 -16.28
C GLN A 81 -9.16 22.18 -16.96
N ASP A 82 -8.21 21.54 -16.30
CA ASP A 82 -6.86 21.32 -16.83
C ASP A 82 -6.84 20.36 -18.01
N LEU A 83 -7.88 19.53 -18.14
CA LEU A 83 -8.07 18.61 -19.26
C LEU A 83 -8.78 19.25 -20.46
N SER A 84 -9.10 20.55 -20.41
CA SER A 84 -9.77 21.27 -21.50
C SER A 84 -8.95 22.48 -21.95
N TRP A 85 -8.74 22.64 -23.24
CA TRP A 85 -8.00 23.76 -23.83
C TRP A 85 -8.54 24.10 -25.22
N ASP A 86 -8.16 25.28 -25.73
CA ASP A 86 -8.40 25.66 -27.11
C ASP A 86 -7.35 25.01 -28.02
N THR A 87 -7.74 24.03 -28.82
CA THR A 87 -6.84 23.34 -29.75
C THR A 87 -6.21 24.26 -30.81
N SER A 88 -6.76 25.45 -31.02
CA SER A 88 -6.14 26.45 -31.91
C SER A 88 -4.92 27.13 -31.28
N SER A 89 -4.73 26.98 -29.98
CA SER A 89 -3.56 27.50 -29.24
C SER A 89 -2.43 26.48 -29.14
N GLU A 90 -2.59 25.27 -29.64
CA GLU A 90 -1.55 24.24 -29.61
C GLU A 90 -0.31 24.62 -30.40
N THR A 91 0.86 24.48 -29.81
CA THR A 91 2.13 24.50 -30.51
C THR A 91 2.46 23.08 -30.98
N ALA A 92 2.32 22.82 -32.30
CA ALA A 92 2.64 21.50 -32.85
C ALA A 92 4.15 21.32 -33.03
N ILE A 93 4.68 20.20 -32.53
CA ILE A 93 6.09 19.82 -32.59
C ILE A 93 6.20 18.45 -33.27
N ASP A 94 6.83 18.43 -34.46
CA ASP A 94 7.27 17.19 -35.09
C ASP A 94 8.56 16.72 -34.44
N LEU A 95 8.48 15.71 -33.60
CA LEU A 95 9.60 15.14 -32.86
C LEU A 95 10.66 14.50 -33.78
N SER A 96 10.29 14.11 -35.00
CA SER A 96 11.24 13.54 -35.96
C SER A 96 12.17 14.60 -36.58
N ASN A 97 11.78 15.87 -36.50
CA ASN A 97 12.60 17.01 -36.94
C ASN A 97 12.24 18.27 -36.13
N PRO A 98 12.50 18.27 -34.82
CA PRO A 98 12.07 19.36 -33.96
C PRO A 98 12.82 20.66 -34.30
N THR A 99 12.09 21.75 -34.28
CA THR A 99 12.61 23.08 -34.56
C THR A 99 12.29 24.03 -33.42
N ALA A 100 13.24 24.90 -33.09
CA ALA A 100 13.01 25.94 -32.09
C ALA A 100 11.87 26.87 -32.51
N THR A 101 11.02 27.21 -31.56
CA THR A 101 9.91 28.16 -31.73
C THR A 101 9.74 28.96 -30.45
N ASP A 102 8.72 29.82 -30.36
CA ASP A 102 8.47 30.55 -29.10
C ASP A 102 8.14 29.57 -27.96
N GLY A 103 8.90 29.66 -26.88
CA GLY A 103 8.77 28.75 -25.74
C GLY A 103 9.40 27.36 -25.92
N VAL A 104 10.10 27.11 -27.07
CA VAL A 104 10.78 25.82 -27.32
C VAL A 104 12.17 26.06 -27.88
N THR A 105 13.18 25.43 -27.27
CA THR A 105 14.55 25.37 -27.80
C THR A 105 14.93 23.92 -28.09
N VAL A 106 15.85 23.71 -29.02
CA VAL A 106 16.37 22.38 -29.38
C VAL A 106 17.88 22.49 -29.47
N GLU A 107 18.60 21.88 -28.53
CA GLU A 107 20.06 21.93 -28.45
C GLU A 107 20.60 20.58 -27.94
N ASP A 108 21.63 20.07 -28.56
CA ASP A 108 22.39 18.88 -28.13
C ASP A 108 21.51 17.64 -27.79
N GLY A 109 20.46 17.39 -28.57
CA GLY A 109 19.53 16.26 -28.34
C GLY A 109 18.51 16.52 -27.24
N THR A 110 18.43 17.74 -26.70
CA THR A 110 17.43 18.16 -25.72
C THR A 110 16.45 19.15 -26.33
N LEU A 111 15.16 18.82 -26.28
CA LEU A 111 14.05 19.72 -26.58
C LEU A 111 13.60 20.34 -25.24
N THR A 112 13.81 21.63 -25.05
CA THR A 112 13.44 22.30 -23.80
C THR A 112 12.22 23.19 -24.02
N ILE A 113 11.18 22.96 -23.20
CA ILE A 113 9.98 23.80 -23.11
C ILE A 113 10.21 24.82 -21.99
N THR A 114 10.14 26.09 -22.33
CA THR A 114 10.51 27.21 -21.44
C THR A 114 9.35 28.15 -21.10
N LYS A 115 8.13 27.81 -21.56
CA LYS A 115 6.90 28.58 -21.28
C LYS A 115 5.74 27.63 -20.99
N ALA A 116 4.80 28.08 -20.17
CA ALA A 116 3.50 27.46 -20.05
C ALA A 116 2.74 27.48 -21.39
N GLY A 117 1.85 26.50 -21.59
CA GLY A 117 1.06 26.35 -22.80
C GLY A 117 0.82 24.91 -23.20
N THR A 118 0.20 24.72 -24.36
CA THR A 118 -0.13 23.40 -24.87
C THR A 118 0.76 23.04 -26.05
N TYR A 119 1.50 21.95 -25.94
CA TYR A 119 2.46 21.45 -26.92
C TYR A 119 2.00 20.09 -27.42
N LYS A 120 1.68 20.00 -28.71
CA LYS A 120 1.28 18.75 -29.34
C LYS A 120 2.49 18.07 -29.95
N LEU A 121 2.88 16.94 -29.38
CA LEU A 121 4.07 16.18 -29.72
C LEU A 121 3.69 14.97 -30.59
N SER A 122 4.34 14.81 -31.75
CA SER A 122 4.12 13.66 -32.61
C SER A 122 5.41 13.20 -33.30
N GLY A 123 5.52 11.90 -33.58
CA GLY A 123 6.68 11.31 -34.23
C GLY A 123 7.69 10.71 -33.25
N GLU A 124 8.91 10.43 -33.73
CA GLU A 124 9.97 9.76 -32.97
C GLU A 124 11.04 10.75 -32.55
N TYR A 125 11.47 10.68 -31.30
CA TYR A 125 12.56 11.48 -30.74
C TYR A 125 13.59 10.64 -30.04
N GLN A 126 14.87 10.85 -30.41
CA GLN A 126 16.00 10.27 -29.73
C GLN A 126 16.70 11.35 -28.94
N GLY A 127 16.36 11.49 -27.65
CA GLY A 127 16.85 12.53 -26.76
C GLY A 127 15.88 12.82 -25.61
N GLN A 128 16.14 13.92 -24.92
CA GLN A 128 15.36 14.32 -23.74
C GLN A 128 14.35 15.42 -24.11
N ILE A 129 13.12 15.28 -23.62
CA ILE A 129 12.20 16.41 -23.50
C ILE A 129 12.36 16.97 -22.08
N LYS A 130 12.75 18.22 -21.99
CA LYS A 130 12.95 18.96 -20.75
C LYS A 130 11.88 20.03 -20.61
N VAL A 131 11.29 20.14 -19.43
CA VAL A 131 10.40 21.25 -19.07
C VAL A 131 11.09 22.09 -18.00
N GLU A 132 11.28 23.38 -18.28
CA GLU A 132 11.93 24.31 -17.37
C GLU A 132 11.32 25.71 -17.58
N THR A 133 10.29 26.02 -16.82
CA THR A 133 9.61 27.31 -16.84
C THR A 133 9.32 27.79 -15.43
N ALA A 134 9.26 29.12 -15.27
CA ALA A 134 8.84 29.79 -14.04
C ALA A 134 7.41 30.35 -14.15
N ASP A 135 6.69 30.01 -15.21
CA ASP A 135 5.30 30.42 -15.40
C ASP A 135 4.40 29.69 -14.38
N SER A 136 3.35 30.36 -13.95
CA SER A 136 2.37 29.85 -12.98
C SER A 136 1.19 29.13 -13.64
N ASP A 137 1.23 28.95 -14.95
CA ASP A 137 0.24 28.21 -15.72
C ASP A 137 0.79 26.83 -16.11
N ALA A 138 -0.05 25.84 -16.29
CA ALA A 138 0.33 24.48 -16.61
C ALA A 138 1.03 24.34 -17.98
N VAL A 139 1.99 23.41 -18.06
CA VAL A 139 2.57 22.92 -19.31
C VAL A 139 1.84 21.64 -19.72
N ARG A 140 1.14 21.70 -20.84
CA ARG A 140 0.36 20.57 -21.35
C ARG A 140 1.09 19.89 -22.51
N LEU A 141 1.49 18.63 -22.33
CA LEU A 141 2.16 17.81 -23.33
C LEU A 141 1.12 16.85 -23.92
N VAL A 142 0.55 17.20 -25.08
CA VAL A 142 -0.41 16.36 -25.81
C VAL A 142 0.35 15.39 -26.70
N LEU A 143 0.37 14.12 -26.32
CA LEU A 143 1.03 13.05 -27.05
C LEU A 143 0.11 12.51 -28.17
N ASP A 144 0.55 12.63 -29.42
CA ASP A 144 -0.18 12.17 -30.61
C ASP A 144 0.71 11.21 -31.44
N ASN A 145 0.76 9.95 -31.05
CA ASN A 145 1.69 8.95 -31.56
C ASN A 145 3.16 9.39 -31.38
N ALA A 146 3.49 9.89 -30.20
CA ALA A 146 4.82 10.28 -29.82
C ALA A 146 5.61 9.07 -29.29
N ASN A 147 6.84 8.89 -29.80
CA ASN A 147 7.79 7.88 -29.34
C ASN A 147 9.08 8.57 -28.92
N ILE A 148 9.33 8.63 -27.62
CA ILE A 148 10.43 9.39 -27.04
C ILE A 148 11.39 8.40 -26.36
N THR A 149 12.65 8.40 -26.76
CA THR A 149 13.67 7.52 -26.20
C THR A 149 14.93 8.30 -25.85
N ASN A 150 15.39 8.18 -24.60
CA ASN A 150 16.68 8.73 -24.20
C ASN A 150 17.56 7.60 -23.62
N SER A 151 18.62 7.23 -24.31
CA SER A 151 19.47 6.10 -23.91
C SER A 151 20.42 6.40 -22.73
N SER A 152 20.46 7.62 -22.20
CA SER A 152 21.50 8.05 -21.24
C SER A 152 20.97 8.90 -20.07
N GLY A 153 19.65 8.96 -19.91
CA GLY A 153 18.99 9.71 -18.84
C GLY A 153 17.48 9.69 -19.01
N ALA A 154 16.76 10.42 -18.16
CA ALA A 154 15.31 10.58 -18.27
C ALA A 154 14.89 11.05 -19.68
N ALA A 155 13.84 10.41 -20.23
CA ALA A 155 13.32 10.81 -21.54
C ALA A 155 12.38 12.02 -21.43
N LEU A 156 11.62 12.13 -20.33
CA LEU A 156 10.91 13.34 -19.92
C LEU A 156 11.46 13.80 -18.56
N ASN A 157 12.00 15.01 -18.51
CA ASN A 157 12.57 15.61 -17.31
C ASN A 157 11.94 16.99 -17.03
N VAL A 158 11.10 17.07 -16.04
CA VAL A 158 10.50 18.32 -15.56
C VAL A 158 11.38 18.87 -14.43
N VAL A 159 12.18 19.88 -14.76
CA VAL A 159 13.10 20.52 -13.81
C VAL A 159 12.38 21.58 -12.98
N ASN A 160 11.47 22.32 -13.61
CA ASN A 160 10.65 23.35 -12.98
C ASN A 160 9.41 23.63 -13.82
N ALA A 161 8.26 23.65 -13.20
CA ALA A 161 6.96 24.09 -13.70
C ALA A 161 6.02 24.32 -12.50
N ASP A 162 4.86 24.91 -12.71
CA ASP A 162 3.76 24.87 -11.74
C ASP A 162 3.12 23.48 -11.74
N GLU A 163 2.69 23.03 -12.91
CA GLU A 163 2.15 21.70 -13.17
C GLU A 163 2.52 21.24 -14.58
N VAL A 164 2.71 19.93 -14.77
CA VAL A 164 2.80 19.30 -16.10
C VAL A 164 1.69 18.31 -16.32
N ILE A 165 0.91 18.50 -17.38
CA ILE A 165 -0.15 17.59 -17.80
C ILE A 165 0.34 16.76 -18.98
N LEU A 166 0.49 15.46 -18.77
CA LEU A 166 0.86 14.48 -19.80
C LEU A 166 -0.42 13.84 -20.36
N TYR A 167 -0.87 14.31 -21.53
CA TYR A 167 -2.15 13.94 -22.10
C TYR A 167 -2.00 13.06 -23.34
N SER A 168 -2.48 11.82 -23.28
CA SER A 168 -2.50 10.92 -24.42
C SER A 168 -3.74 11.15 -25.29
N ALA A 169 -3.54 11.62 -26.53
CA ALA A 169 -4.63 11.92 -27.45
C ALA A 169 -5.45 10.66 -27.79
N SER A 170 -6.74 10.83 -28.03
CA SER A 170 -7.67 9.72 -28.30
C SER A 170 -7.23 8.88 -29.50
N GLY A 171 -7.24 7.56 -29.36
CA GLY A 171 -6.89 6.59 -30.40
C GLY A 171 -5.40 6.51 -30.73
N THR A 172 -4.52 7.13 -29.94
CA THR A 172 -3.07 7.08 -30.10
C THR A 172 -2.41 6.08 -29.14
N THR A 173 -1.22 5.64 -29.52
CA THR A 173 -0.31 4.91 -28.64
C THR A 173 1.01 5.65 -28.58
N ASN A 174 1.40 6.05 -27.40
CA ASN A 174 2.59 6.83 -27.12
C ASN A 174 3.56 6.00 -26.29
N THR A 175 4.86 6.20 -26.47
CA THR A 175 5.90 5.46 -25.74
C THR A 175 6.94 6.45 -25.23
N ILE A 176 7.31 6.30 -23.96
CA ILE A 176 8.43 7.00 -23.34
C ILE A 176 9.35 5.93 -22.76
N SER A 177 10.62 5.92 -23.16
CA SER A 177 11.58 4.87 -22.79
C SER A 177 12.96 5.45 -22.55
N ASP A 178 13.70 4.88 -21.62
CA ASP A 178 15.11 5.21 -21.37
C ASP A 178 16.03 4.06 -21.72
N GLY A 179 17.32 4.24 -21.39
CA GLY A 179 18.33 3.19 -21.41
C GLY A 179 18.67 2.72 -20.01
N ALA A 180 19.31 1.56 -19.90
CA ALA A 180 19.67 0.97 -18.61
C ALA A 180 20.77 1.75 -17.85
N ASP A 181 21.59 2.53 -18.57
CA ASP A 181 22.74 3.24 -17.98
C ASP A 181 22.54 4.76 -18.10
N TYR A 182 22.39 5.43 -16.97
CA TYR A 182 22.35 6.90 -16.93
C TYR A 182 23.76 7.47 -16.82
N THR A 183 24.00 8.63 -17.44
CA THR A 183 25.29 9.32 -17.38
C THR A 183 25.42 10.22 -16.15
N ALA A 184 24.31 10.69 -15.60
CA ALA A 184 24.23 11.50 -14.39
C ALA A 184 23.46 10.65 -13.34
N THR A 185 24.10 10.41 -12.18
CA THR A 185 23.60 9.54 -11.11
C THR A 185 23.87 10.15 -9.73
N GLY A 186 23.77 11.48 -9.61
CA GLY A 186 23.84 12.19 -8.34
C GLY A 186 22.50 12.10 -7.60
N GLU A 187 22.51 12.40 -6.32
CA GLU A 187 21.31 12.35 -5.46
C GLU A 187 20.15 13.24 -5.96
N ASP A 188 20.45 14.33 -6.67
CA ASP A 188 19.47 15.25 -7.24
C ASP A 188 19.16 15.00 -8.72
N ASP A 189 19.82 14.00 -9.34
CA ASP A 189 19.61 13.64 -10.74
C ASP A 189 18.35 12.77 -10.91
N PRO A 190 17.71 12.78 -12.10
CA PRO A 190 16.56 11.93 -12.37
C PRO A 190 16.86 10.43 -12.21
N ASP A 191 16.01 9.73 -11.48
CA ASP A 191 16.01 8.28 -11.26
C ASP A 191 14.90 7.55 -12.03
N ALA A 192 14.14 8.25 -12.89
CA ALA A 192 13.02 7.71 -13.63
C ALA A 192 13.05 8.12 -15.10
N VAL A 193 12.43 7.31 -15.96
CA VAL A 193 12.27 7.66 -17.39
C VAL A 193 11.34 8.86 -17.57
N VAL A 194 10.29 8.99 -16.73
CA VAL A 194 9.45 10.18 -16.57
C VAL A 194 9.70 10.74 -15.18
N TYR A 195 10.48 11.78 -15.11
CA TYR A 195 10.87 12.44 -13.86
C TYR A 195 10.29 13.85 -13.77
N SER A 196 9.71 14.20 -12.62
CA SER A 196 9.17 15.55 -12.39
C SER A 196 9.52 16.07 -11.01
N LYS A 197 10.00 17.34 -10.94
CA LYS A 197 10.12 18.10 -9.69
C LYS A 197 8.89 18.97 -9.39
N ALA A 198 7.86 18.87 -10.21
CA ALA A 198 6.60 19.59 -10.10
C ALA A 198 5.44 18.61 -10.06
N ASP A 199 4.26 19.10 -9.69
CA ASP A 199 3.02 18.37 -9.79
C ASP A 199 2.81 17.84 -11.21
N MET A 200 2.27 16.61 -11.33
CA MET A 200 2.01 15.98 -12.61
C MET A 200 0.61 15.36 -12.68
N THR A 201 -0.08 15.63 -13.77
CA THR A 201 -1.32 14.95 -14.13
C THR A 201 -1.13 14.08 -15.37
N ILE A 202 -1.52 12.80 -15.31
CA ILE A 202 -1.58 11.89 -16.45
C ILE A 202 -3.04 11.68 -16.84
N ALA A 203 -3.35 11.94 -18.11
CA ALA A 203 -4.72 11.90 -18.59
C ALA A 203 -4.82 11.58 -20.09
N GLY A 204 -6.05 11.57 -20.60
CA GLY A 204 -6.39 11.40 -22.01
C GLY A 204 -7.18 10.13 -22.25
N GLU A 205 -7.47 9.83 -23.53
CA GLU A 205 -8.18 8.62 -23.95
C GLU A 205 -7.28 7.64 -24.72
N GLY A 206 -6.03 8.02 -24.95
CA GLY A 206 -5.03 7.20 -25.61
C GLY A 206 -4.32 6.26 -24.66
N THR A 207 -3.27 5.59 -25.18
CA THR A 207 -2.37 4.72 -24.42
C THR A 207 -1.02 5.40 -24.26
N LEU A 208 -0.51 5.40 -23.04
CA LEU A 208 0.86 5.75 -22.69
C LEU A 208 1.60 4.50 -22.19
N LYS A 209 2.72 4.18 -22.85
CA LYS A 209 3.65 3.13 -22.45
C LYS A 209 4.91 3.77 -21.89
N VAL A 210 5.26 3.41 -20.67
CA VAL A 210 6.45 3.91 -19.98
C VAL A 210 7.36 2.72 -19.69
N ASN A 211 8.61 2.79 -20.17
CA ASN A 211 9.61 1.74 -19.94
C ASN A 211 10.83 2.36 -19.23
N GLY A 212 10.87 2.24 -17.92
CA GLY A 212 11.99 2.61 -17.06
C GLY A 212 12.98 1.45 -16.99
N ASN A 213 14.00 1.48 -17.84
CA ASN A 213 14.99 0.42 -17.92
C ASN A 213 16.17 0.64 -16.95
N HIS A 214 16.31 1.86 -16.42
CA HIS A 214 17.34 2.22 -15.44
C HIS A 214 16.85 1.94 -14.01
N GLU A 215 15.83 2.67 -13.58
CA GLU A 215 15.24 2.58 -12.24
C GLU A 215 13.72 2.71 -12.33
N ASP A 216 13.14 3.86 -11.93
CA ASP A 216 11.71 4.05 -11.83
C ASP A 216 11.05 4.30 -13.20
N GLY A 217 9.79 3.92 -13.31
CA GLY A 217 8.98 4.25 -14.48
C GLY A 217 8.55 5.73 -14.47
N ILE A 218 7.80 6.12 -13.46
CA ILE A 218 7.32 7.48 -13.24
C ILE A 218 7.68 7.91 -11.82
N HIS A 219 8.39 9.03 -11.68
CA HIS A 219 8.70 9.61 -10.39
C HIS A 219 8.39 11.12 -10.37
N THR A 220 7.52 11.54 -9.46
CA THR A 220 7.33 12.96 -9.14
C THR A 220 7.86 13.26 -7.75
N SER A 221 8.64 14.32 -7.60
CA SER A 221 9.08 14.84 -6.29
C SER A 221 8.00 15.68 -5.59
N ASP A 222 6.80 15.73 -6.16
CA ASP A 222 5.60 16.40 -5.67
C ASP A 222 4.38 15.45 -5.83
N GLY A 223 3.19 15.94 -6.13
CA GLY A 223 1.99 15.14 -6.31
C GLY A 223 1.86 14.52 -7.70
N LEU A 224 1.25 13.35 -7.78
CA LEU A 224 0.86 12.68 -9.02
C LEU A 224 -0.63 12.39 -9.05
N VAL A 225 -1.31 12.83 -10.11
CA VAL A 225 -2.71 12.48 -10.38
C VAL A 225 -2.80 11.67 -11.67
N ILE A 226 -3.50 10.53 -11.63
CA ILE A 226 -3.86 9.73 -12.81
C ILE A 226 -5.36 9.85 -13.00
N ALA A 227 -5.77 10.72 -13.93
CA ALA A 227 -7.16 11.06 -14.11
C ALA A 227 -7.89 10.12 -15.08
N SER A 228 -7.22 9.65 -16.14
CA SER A 228 -7.86 8.82 -17.18
C SER A 228 -6.83 8.20 -18.13
N GLY A 229 -7.31 7.39 -19.08
CA GLY A 229 -6.50 6.79 -20.15
C GLY A 229 -6.07 5.37 -19.88
N THR A 230 -5.19 4.86 -20.74
CA THR A 230 -4.51 3.58 -20.54
C THR A 230 -3.04 3.85 -20.28
N LEU A 231 -2.56 3.43 -19.13
CA LEU A 231 -1.16 3.57 -18.68
C LEU A 231 -0.55 2.18 -18.50
N GLU A 232 0.50 1.89 -19.25
CA GLU A 232 1.29 0.66 -19.14
C GLU A 232 2.70 1.04 -18.69
N VAL A 233 3.12 0.61 -17.48
CA VAL A 233 4.43 0.92 -16.90
C VAL A 233 5.21 -0.36 -16.67
N ASN A 234 6.45 -0.38 -17.19
CA ASN A 234 7.44 -1.40 -16.87
C ASN A 234 8.65 -0.68 -16.27
N ALA A 235 9.13 -1.13 -15.11
CA ALA A 235 10.22 -0.48 -14.40
C ALA A 235 11.22 -1.49 -13.85
N ALA A 236 12.49 -1.11 -13.89
CA ALA A 236 13.59 -1.89 -13.29
C ALA A 236 13.64 -1.73 -11.75
N ASN A 237 12.99 -0.70 -11.21
CA ASN A 237 12.83 -0.44 -9.79
C ASN A 237 11.34 -0.20 -9.50
N THR A 238 10.93 0.98 -9.05
CA THR A 238 9.53 1.31 -8.74
C THR A 238 8.74 1.66 -10.01
N GLY A 239 7.52 1.14 -10.12
CA GLY A 239 6.66 1.45 -11.26
C GLY A 239 6.22 2.91 -11.30
N ILE A 240 5.49 3.34 -10.28
CA ILE A 240 4.93 4.69 -10.15
C ILE A 240 5.19 5.21 -8.74
N LYS A 241 5.84 6.36 -8.65
CA LYS A 241 6.20 7.02 -7.40
C LYS A 241 5.77 8.48 -7.41
N GLY A 242 4.94 8.87 -6.45
CA GLY A 242 4.63 10.25 -6.14
C GLY A 242 5.13 10.55 -4.73
N LYS A 243 6.05 11.52 -4.56
CA LYS A 243 6.57 11.78 -3.21
C LYS A 243 5.44 12.17 -2.27
N ASP A 244 4.69 13.20 -2.64
CA ASP A 244 3.65 13.76 -1.78
C ASP A 244 2.39 12.91 -1.78
N TYR A 245 1.97 12.47 -2.97
CA TYR A 245 0.83 11.57 -3.13
C TYR A 245 0.75 10.95 -4.52
N VAL A 246 -0.01 9.86 -4.61
CA VAL A 246 -0.52 9.29 -5.85
C VAL A 246 -2.05 9.22 -5.76
N ASP A 247 -2.76 9.96 -6.61
CA ASP A 247 -4.23 9.98 -6.66
C ASP A 247 -4.75 9.38 -7.97
N ILE A 248 -5.41 8.23 -7.89
CA ILE A 248 -5.97 7.53 -9.05
C ILE A 248 -7.47 7.78 -9.10
N LEU A 249 -7.87 8.65 -10.02
CA LEU A 249 -9.25 9.05 -10.24
C LEU A 249 -9.94 8.20 -11.32
N GLY A 250 -9.15 7.51 -12.18
CA GLY A 250 -9.69 6.68 -13.25
C GLY A 250 -8.62 6.09 -14.15
N GLY A 251 -9.07 5.49 -15.27
CA GLY A 251 -8.19 4.88 -16.26
C GLY A 251 -8.02 3.38 -16.10
N THR A 252 -7.18 2.81 -16.98
CA THR A 252 -6.70 1.43 -16.92
C THR A 252 -5.19 1.46 -16.75
N ILE A 253 -4.70 1.01 -15.63
CA ILE A 253 -3.30 1.13 -15.23
C ILE A 253 -2.74 -0.27 -15.02
N ASN A 254 -1.68 -0.60 -15.77
CA ASN A 254 -0.97 -1.86 -15.64
C ASN A 254 0.49 -1.56 -15.28
N VAL A 255 0.95 -2.07 -14.16
CA VAL A 255 2.30 -1.85 -13.64
C VAL A 255 3.01 -3.18 -13.50
N THR A 256 4.24 -3.24 -14.01
CA THR A 256 5.20 -4.31 -13.74
C THR A 256 6.48 -3.67 -13.24
N ALA A 257 6.88 -3.96 -12.02
CA ALA A 257 8.03 -3.38 -11.35
C ALA A 257 8.87 -4.46 -10.67
N GLN A 258 10.19 -4.23 -10.57
CA GLN A 258 11.06 -5.18 -9.86
C GLN A 258 11.09 -4.92 -8.33
N GLN A 259 10.69 -3.72 -7.91
CA GLN A 259 10.47 -3.32 -6.53
C GLN A 259 8.99 -2.92 -6.38
N ASP A 260 8.67 -1.80 -5.74
CA ASP A 260 7.28 -1.39 -5.51
C ASP A 260 6.50 -1.12 -6.81
N GLY A 261 5.24 -1.48 -6.80
CA GLY A 261 4.35 -1.21 -7.91
C GLY A 261 3.95 0.26 -8.00
N ILE A 262 3.20 0.73 -7.02
CA ILE A 262 2.72 2.12 -6.90
C ILE A 262 2.91 2.59 -5.48
N LYS A 263 3.65 3.71 -5.27
CA LYS A 263 3.90 4.23 -3.92
C LYS A 263 3.88 5.74 -3.78
N SER A 264 3.63 6.22 -2.54
CA SER A 264 3.95 7.56 -2.08
C SER A 264 4.90 7.51 -0.88
N THR A 265 5.84 8.50 -0.78
CA THR A 265 6.99 8.37 0.11
C THR A 265 7.15 9.50 1.13
N ASN A 266 6.32 10.54 1.13
CA ASN A 266 6.44 11.64 2.08
C ASN A 266 5.97 11.22 3.48
N ASP A 267 6.89 11.04 4.39
CA ASP A 267 6.63 10.66 5.80
C ASP A 267 6.76 11.85 6.77
N THR A 268 7.12 13.04 6.28
CA THR A 268 7.43 14.22 7.10
C THR A 268 6.37 15.30 7.06
N ASP A 269 5.82 15.60 5.88
CA ASP A 269 4.94 16.75 5.70
C ASP A 269 3.47 16.41 6.05
N GLU A 270 2.80 17.34 6.71
CA GLU A 270 1.39 17.18 7.07
C GLU A 270 0.51 17.10 5.80
N GLY A 271 -0.40 16.13 5.76
CA GLY A 271 -1.32 15.93 4.63
C GLY A 271 -0.71 15.28 3.40
N LYS A 272 0.53 14.81 3.48
CA LYS A 272 1.26 14.14 2.40
C LYS A 272 1.50 12.64 2.72
N GLY A 273 2.06 11.91 1.78
CA GLY A 273 2.41 10.49 1.95
C GLY A 273 1.21 9.56 1.83
N TRP A 274 0.31 9.79 0.87
CA TRP A 274 -0.87 8.95 0.67
C TRP A 274 -1.00 8.48 -0.79
N THR A 275 -1.60 7.29 -0.94
CA THR A 275 -1.95 6.70 -2.24
C THR A 275 -3.43 6.38 -2.22
N ARG A 276 -4.19 6.90 -3.19
CA ARG A 276 -5.65 6.75 -3.25
C ARG A 276 -6.11 6.15 -4.57
N LEU A 277 -7.04 5.20 -4.49
CA LEU A 277 -7.81 4.69 -5.62
C LEU A 277 -9.29 5.03 -5.41
N SER A 278 -9.82 5.92 -6.22
CA SER A 278 -11.23 6.32 -6.20
C SER A 278 -12.05 5.67 -7.31
N ASN A 279 -11.43 5.39 -8.45
CA ASN A 279 -12.04 4.74 -9.60
C ASN A 279 -10.96 4.21 -10.56
N GLY A 280 -11.37 3.49 -11.62
CA GLY A 280 -10.46 2.89 -12.60
C GLY A 280 -10.16 1.43 -12.33
N THR A 281 -9.26 0.88 -13.12
CA THR A 281 -8.79 -0.51 -12.99
C THR A 281 -7.26 -0.49 -12.91
N VAL A 282 -6.73 -0.99 -11.82
CA VAL A 282 -5.30 -1.05 -11.53
C VAL A 282 -4.89 -2.51 -11.39
N THR A 283 -3.88 -2.92 -12.17
CA THR A 283 -3.25 -4.24 -12.08
C THR A 283 -1.76 -4.05 -11.83
N VAL A 284 -1.25 -4.71 -10.79
CA VAL A 284 0.14 -4.59 -10.34
C VAL A 284 0.79 -5.97 -10.27
N ASN A 285 2.00 -6.06 -10.82
CA ASN A 285 2.99 -7.10 -10.55
C ASN A 285 4.23 -6.42 -10.01
N ALA A 286 4.55 -6.63 -8.75
CA ALA A 286 5.66 -6.02 -8.04
C ALA A 286 6.60 -7.10 -7.50
N GLY A 287 7.87 -6.75 -7.32
CA GLY A 287 8.85 -7.61 -6.65
C GLY A 287 8.88 -7.38 -5.15
N ASP A 288 8.44 -6.20 -4.69
CA ASP A 288 8.30 -5.77 -3.30
C ASP A 288 6.82 -5.43 -3.06
N ASP A 289 6.46 -4.23 -2.63
CA ASP A 289 5.07 -3.90 -2.31
C ASP A 289 4.22 -3.60 -3.55
N GLY A 290 3.00 -4.11 -3.54
CA GLY A 290 2.08 -3.89 -4.66
C GLY A 290 1.53 -2.45 -4.70
N PHE A 291 0.93 -1.99 -3.60
CA PHE A 291 0.26 -0.70 -3.49
C PHE A 291 0.54 -0.06 -2.12
N LYS A 292 1.38 0.96 -2.08
CA LYS A 292 2.02 1.45 -0.86
C LYS A 292 1.83 2.93 -0.62
N ALA A 293 1.91 3.32 0.65
CA ALA A 293 2.03 4.69 1.08
C ALA A 293 2.79 4.79 2.41
N SER A 294 3.59 5.84 2.60
CA SER A 294 4.23 6.06 3.90
C SER A 294 3.20 6.29 5.02
N ARG A 295 2.02 6.83 4.71
CA ARG A 295 1.02 7.16 5.72
C ARG A 295 -0.33 6.54 5.47
N VAL A 296 -0.97 6.80 4.31
CA VAL A 296 -2.36 6.39 4.07
C VAL A 296 -2.52 5.76 2.71
N VAL A 297 -3.03 4.54 2.69
CA VAL A 297 -3.68 3.96 1.52
C VAL A 297 -5.19 4.09 1.70
N GLU A 298 -5.88 4.74 0.74
CA GLU A 298 -7.33 4.79 0.67
C GLU A 298 -7.85 4.16 -0.61
N ILE A 299 -8.75 3.18 -0.48
CA ILE A 299 -9.47 2.59 -1.61
C ILE A 299 -10.96 2.83 -1.39
N SER A 300 -11.54 3.75 -2.16
CA SER A 300 -12.95 4.11 -2.05
C SER A 300 -13.79 3.65 -3.23
N GLY A 301 -13.16 3.14 -4.29
CA GLY A 301 -13.84 2.63 -5.49
C GLY A 301 -12.85 2.04 -6.48
N GLY A 302 -13.32 1.72 -7.69
CA GLY A 302 -12.51 1.09 -8.73
C GLY A 302 -12.19 -0.38 -8.46
N SER A 303 -11.17 -0.89 -9.15
CA SER A 303 -10.67 -2.25 -9.00
C SER A 303 -9.15 -2.24 -8.87
N LEU A 304 -8.64 -2.81 -7.79
CA LEU A 304 -7.21 -3.07 -7.57
C LEU A 304 -6.97 -4.57 -7.61
N THR A 305 -6.06 -5.00 -8.46
CA THR A 305 -5.55 -6.37 -8.50
C THR A 305 -4.03 -6.33 -8.34
N VAL A 306 -3.53 -6.84 -7.24
CA VAL A 306 -2.12 -7.15 -7.04
C VAL A 306 -1.96 -8.63 -7.34
N ASP A 307 -1.44 -8.93 -8.55
CA ASP A 307 -1.32 -10.31 -9.02
C ASP A 307 -0.12 -11.02 -8.37
N GLN A 308 0.91 -10.24 -8.04
CA GLN A 308 2.12 -10.70 -7.35
C GLN A 308 2.78 -9.52 -6.63
N SER A 309 3.26 -9.78 -5.42
CA SER A 309 4.10 -8.88 -4.61
C SER A 309 4.75 -9.67 -3.48
N ASP A 310 5.68 -9.07 -2.76
CA ASP A 310 6.09 -9.54 -1.44
C ASP A 310 4.98 -9.15 -0.45
N GLU A 311 4.80 -7.87 -0.14
CA GLU A 311 3.62 -7.38 0.58
C GLU A 311 2.57 -6.80 -0.41
N GLY A 312 1.29 -7.08 -0.14
CA GLY A 312 0.21 -6.68 -1.05
C GLY A 312 -0.11 -5.20 -1.01
N ILE A 313 -0.51 -4.71 0.16
CA ILE A 313 -0.84 -3.31 0.45
C ILE A 313 -0.17 -2.91 1.75
N GLU A 314 0.66 -1.87 1.73
CA GLU A 314 1.35 -1.39 2.92
C GLU A 314 1.14 0.10 3.17
N ALA A 315 0.82 0.47 4.42
CA ALA A 315 0.81 1.85 4.90
C ALA A 315 0.69 1.92 6.42
N GLN A 316 0.86 3.09 7.01
CA GLN A 316 0.50 3.32 8.41
C GLN A 316 -1.01 3.14 8.66
N TYR A 317 -1.85 3.67 7.75
CA TYR A 317 -3.31 3.50 7.79
C TYR A 317 -3.80 2.98 6.45
N ILE A 318 -4.51 1.86 6.46
CA ILE A 318 -5.12 1.27 5.27
C ILE A 318 -6.64 1.36 5.43
N ASN A 319 -7.30 2.12 4.55
CA ASN A 319 -8.73 2.38 4.58
C ASN A 319 -9.40 1.87 3.30
N VAL A 320 -10.24 0.85 3.40
CA VAL A 320 -11.04 0.34 2.29
C VAL A 320 -12.50 0.61 2.58
N SER A 321 -13.09 1.54 1.83
CA SER A 321 -14.51 1.91 1.95
C SER A 321 -15.36 1.50 0.75
N GLY A 322 -14.73 1.02 -0.34
CA GLY A 322 -15.40 0.60 -1.58
C GLY A 322 -14.45 -0.11 -2.52
N GLY A 323 -14.95 -0.44 -3.72
CA GLY A 323 -14.19 -1.08 -4.79
C GLY A 323 -14.06 -2.60 -4.66
N ASP A 324 -13.38 -3.19 -5.66
CA ASP A 324 -13.02 -4.60 -5.71
C ASP A 324 -11.49 -4.72 -5.56
N VAL A 325 -11.03 -5.32 -4.47
CA VAL A 325 -9.61 -5.47 -4.14
C VAL A 325 -9.23 -6.93 -4.12
N ASN A 326 -8.27 -7.32 -4.95
CA ASN A 326 -7.74 -8.66 -5.02
C ASN A 326 -6.22 -8.61 -4.83
N VAL A 327 -5.72 -9.28 -3.82
CA VAL A 327 -4.29 -9.27 -3.46
C VAL A 327 -3.76 -10.68 -3.45
N THR A 328 -2.60 -10.88 -4.06
CA THR A 328 -1.79 -12.09 -3.93
C THR A 328 -0.37 -11.67 -3.54
N SER A 329 0.08 -12.13 -2.38
CA SER A 329 1.38 -11.79 -1.81
C SER A 329 2.16 -13.04 -1.39
N ALA A 330 3.48 -12.92 -1.41
CA ALA A 330 4.40 -13.96 -0.94
C ALA A 330 4.60 -13.89 0.58
N ASP A 331 4.43 -12.72 1.16
CA ASP A 331 4.37 -12.45 2.59
C ASP A 331 2.99 -11.88 2.94
N ASP A 332 2.89 -10.70 3.54
CA ASP A 332 1.63 -10.19 4.07
C ASP A 332 0.68 -9.63 3.01
N GLY A 333 -0.62 -9.87 3.21
CA GLY A 333 -1.63 -9.38 2.28
C GLY A 333 -1.91 -7.90 2.41
N MET A 334 -2.15 -7.44 3.63
CA MET A 334 -2.29 -6.04 4.00
C MET A 334 -1.53 -5.81 5.29
N ASN A 335 -0.52 -4.94 5.26
CA ASN A 335 0.35 -4.64 6.40
C ASN A 335 0.21 -3.19 6.85
N ALA A 336 -0.29 -2.97 8.09
CA ALA A 336 -0.33 -1.65 8.69
C ALA A 336 0.82 -1.46 9.67
N SER A 337 1.87 -0.77 9.23
CA SER A 337 3.11 -0.58 9.94
C SER A 337 3.57 0.88 9.96
N LEU A 338 4.48 1.23 10.88
CA LEU A 338 5.21 2.49 10.85
C LEU A 338 6.62 2.21 10.31
N LYS A 339 6.87 2.56 9.06
CA LYS A 339 8.25 2.63 8.58
C LYS A 339 8.83 4.01 8.90
N THR A 340 9.90 4.05 9.67
CA THR A 340 10.67 5.28 9.91
C THR A 340 11.71 5.42 8.80
N SER A 341 11.91 6.64 8.31
CA SER A 341 12.83 7.02 7.23
C SER A 341 14.29 6.54 7.34
N ASN A 342 14.62 5.77 8.37
CA ASN A 342 15.92 5.12 8.54
C ASN A 342 15.99 3.69 8.00
N SER A 343 14.93 3.13 7.48
CA SER A 343 14.89 1.74 6.96
C SER A 343 15.13 1.62 5.44
N GLU A 344 15.03 2.71 4.68
CA GLU A 344 15.19 2.66 3.21
C GLU A 344 16.66 2.56 2.70
N SER A 345 17.68 2.57 3.55
CA SER A 345 19.07 2.60 3.07
C SER A 345 19.83 1.26 3.06
N THR A 346 19.20 0.14 3.31
CA THR A 346 19.87 -1.18 3.31
C THR A 346 18.99 -2.35 2.86
N ASP A 347 18.06 -2.17 1.94
CA ASP A 347 17.34 -3.33 1.40
C ASP A 347 17.94 -3.77 0.06
N SER A 348 19.06 -4.47 0.16
CA SER A 348 19.52 -5.40 -0.83
C SER A 348 19.97 -6.67 -0.11
N SER A 349 19.11 -7.69 -0.15
CA SER A 349 19.32 -9.06 0.31
C SER A 349 19.23 -9.32 1.83
N GLU A 350 18.06 -9.60 2.35
CA GLU A 350 17.92 -10.56 3.45
C GLU A 350 16.76 -11.54 3.19
N ASN A 351 17.14 -12.64 2.56
CA ASN A 351 16.42 -13.89 2.68
C ASN A 351 17.00 -14.61 3.90
N THR A 352 16.43 -14.43 5.07
CA THR A 352 16.59 -15.37 6.19
C THR A 352 15.46 -15.19 7.21
N SER A 353 14.67 -16.24 7.32
CA SER A 353 13.83 -16.63 8.46
C SER A 353 14.11 -15.87 9.77
N ASP A 354 13.13 -15.13 10.22
CA ASP A 354 13.11 -14.51 11.55
C ASP A 354 13.16 -15.57 12.65
N THR A 355 14.32 -15.69 13.27
CA THR A 355 14.46 -16.35 14.56
C THR A 355 14.88 -15.29 15.56
N ALA A 356 13.95 -14.90 16.39
CA ALA A 356 14.11 -13.98 17.49
C ALA A 356 15.41 -14.18 18.25
N ASN A 357 16.25 -13.15 18.34
CA ASN A 357 17.16 -13.00 19.46
C ASN A 357 17.56 -11.54 19.69
N GLN A 358 16.76 -10.83 20.48
CA GLN A 358 17.21 -9.62 21.14
C GLN A 358 18.03 -9.97 22.37
N GLN A 359 19.29 -9.60 22.39
CA GLN A 359 19.99 -9.32 23.65
C GLN A 359 20.73 -8.00 23.57
N GLN A 360 20.17 -7.06 24.30
CA GLN A 360 20.84 -5.87 24.79
C GLN A 360 22.21 -6.20 25.36
N ASN A 361 23.23 -5.42 25.05
CA ASN A 361 24.15 -5.02 26.07
C ASN A 361 24.81 -3.67 25.80
N ASN A 362 24.48 -2.75 26.66
CA ASN A 362 25.08 -1.46 26.89
C ASN A 362 26.38 -1.64 27.72
N GLN A 363 27.46 -1.00 27.33
CA GLN A 363 28.43 -0.24 28.13
C GLN A 363 29.77 -0.09 27.41
N GLN A 364 30.03 1.10 26.95
CA GLN A 364 30.90 2.13 27.55
C GLN A 364 32.42 1.89 27.48
N GLN A 365 33.05 2.76 26.74
CA GLN A 365 34.24 3.55 27.03
C GLN A 365 35.65 2.99 26.75
N GLY A 366 36.44 3.78 26.03
CA GLY A 366 37.88 3.88 26.26
C GLY A 366 38.79 4.04 25.01
N SER A 367 38.99 5.28 24.59
CA SER A 367 40.25 5.93 24.10
C SER A 367 41.39 5.11 23.46
N LEU A 368 41.65 5.38 22.19
CA LEU A 368 42.89 5.84 21.48
C LEU A 368 44.28 5.41 21.97
N PRO A 369 45.39 5.51 21.19
CA PRO A 369 45.60 5.64 19.73
C PRO A 369 46.81 4.82 19.18
N GLY A 370 46.96 4.81 17.87
CA GLY A 370 48.29 4.92 17.23
C GLY A 370 48.89 3.67 16.61
N GLY A 371 49.32 3.80 15.37
CA GLY A 371 50.39 3.01 14.81
C GLY A 371 50.24 2.58 13.36
N GLN A 372 50.82 3.37 12.49
CA GLN A 372 51.12 3.15 11.07
C GLN A 372 51.86 1.84 10.79
N GLN A 373 51.66 1.21 9.69
CA GLN A 373 52.55 1.10 8.51
C GLN A 373 52.37 -0.19 7.73
N ASN A 374 52.11 0.00 6.47
CA ASN A 374 52.80 -0.51 5.24
C ASN A 374 53.18 -1.98 5.12
N GLY A 375 52.87 -2.54 3.92
CA GLY A 375 53.62 -3.62 3.36
C GLY A 375 52.88 -4.52 2.37
N THR A 376 52.75 -4.07 1.16
CA THR A 376 52.87 -4.74 -0.15
C THR A 376 52.91 -6.28 -0.24
N SER A 377 52.14 -6.73 -1.19
CA SER A 377 52.48 -7.65 -2.30
C SER A 377 52.27 -9.16 -2.17
N ASN A 378 51.48 -9.58 -3.11
CA ASN A 378 51.68 -10.67 -4.11
C ASN A 378 51.39 -12.13 -3.80
N GLN A 379 50.47 -12.59 -4.60
CA GLN A 379 50.50 -13.77 -5.51
C GLN A 379 50.30 -15.22 -4.99
N GLN A 380 49.32 -15.79 -5.63
CA GLN A 380 49.26 -17.10 -6.33
C GLN A 380 48.99 -18.39 -5.56
N GLN A 381 47.86 -18.96 -5.94
CA GLN A 381 47.65 -20.27 -6.57
C GLN A 381 47.60 -21.56 -5.74
N GLN A 382 46.48 -22.24 -6.00
CA GLN A 382 46.28 -23.69 -6.20
C GLN A 382 46.23 -24.66 -5.00
N GLY A 383 45.13 -25.44 -5.00
CA GLY A 383 45.28 -26.87 -4.87
C GLY A 383 44.40 -27.60 -3.87
N MET A 384 43.32 -28.14 -4.36
CA MET A 384 42.71 -29.46 -4.09
C MET A 384 43.08 -30.21 -2.82
N GLY A 385 42.04 -30.78 -2.16
CA GLY A 385 42.23 -32.00 -1.38
C GLY A 385 41.16 -32.24 -0.32
N GLN A 386 40.20 -33.10 -0.64
CA GLN A 386 39.28 -33.78 0.28
C GLN A 386 39.91 -35.14 0.71
N PRO A 387 39.23 -35.94 1.59
CA PRO A 387 39.31 -36.05 3.04
C PRO A 387 40.11 -37.28 3.49
N PRO A 388 40.10 -37.76 4.73
CA PRO A 388 39.20 -38.85 5.08
C PRO A 388 38.74 -38.91 6.56
N ALA A 389 37.69 -39.71 6.74
CA ALA A 389 37.11 -40.14 8.01
C ALA A 389 37.98 -41.19 8.73
N MET A 390 37.77 -41.32 10.06
CA MET A 390 37.66 -42.60 10.82
C MET A 390 37.62 -42.28 12.33
N SER A 391 36.56 -42.61 13.02
CA SER A 391 36.23 -43.79 13.83
C SER A 391 37.11 -44.03 15.04
N GLY A 392 36.46 -44.18 16.19
CA GLY A 392 36.95 -45.12 17.21
C GLY A 392 36.82 -44.71 18.66
N THR A 393 35.79 -45.24 19.31
CA THR A 393 35.72 -46.02 20.55
C THR A 393 36.12 -45.44 21.91
N SER A 394 35.10 -45.44 22.78
CA SER A 394 35.00 -46.00 24.16
C SER A 394 36.19 -46.00 25.12
N GLN A 395 35.99 -45.56 26.32
CA GLN A 395 35.90 -46.32 27.58
C GLN A 395 36.12 -45.44 28.81
N ASP A 396 35.15 -45.42 29.70
CA ASP A 396 35.09 -45.92 31.09
C ASP A 396 36.25 -45.59 32.02
N GLY A 397 35.92 -45.15 33.25
CA GLY A 397 36.88 -45.09 34.34
C GLY A 397 36.42 -44.27 35.57
N THR A 398 35.67 -44.92 36.39
CA THR A 398 35.41 -44.84 37.82
C THR A 398 36.42 -44.15 38.73
N SER A 399 35.85 -43.53 39.78
CA SER A 399 36.14 -43.63 41.23
C SER A 399 36.88 -42.52 41.97
N GLN A 400 36.19 -42.03 42.94
CA GLN A 400 36.35 -41.97 44.40
C GLN A 400 37.11 -40.80 45.08
N ASN A 401 36.32 -40.15 45.89
CA ASN A 401 36.47 -40.00 47.38
C ASN A 401 37.39 -38.91 47.97
N GLY A 402 36.84 -38.17 48.92
CA GLY A 402 37.61 -37.52 49.94
C GLY A 402 37.09 -36.21 50.54
N THR A 403 36.11 -36.29 51.37
CA THR A 403 35.92 -35.82 52.73
C THR A 403 36.25 -34.37 53.17
N THR A 404 35.22 -33.78 53.77
CA THR A 404 35.09 -32.93 54.98
C THR A 404 35.42 -31.46 54.94
N GLY A 405 34.39 -30.69 55.39
CA GLY A 405 34.50 -29.30 55.82
C GLY A 405 33.17 -28.63 56.09
N THR A 406 32.71 -28.68 57.28
CA THR A 406 31.47 -28.07 57.84
C THR A 406 31.35 -26.56 57.63
N GLY A 407 30.13 -26.08 57.33
CA GLY A 407 29.74 -24.67 57.41
C GLY A 407 28.28 -24.46 57.06
N GLN A 408 27.45 -24.44 58.07
CA GLN A 408 26.01 -24.27 58.05
C GLN A 408 25.66 -22.80 57.78
N GLN A 409 24.77 -22.48 56.76
CA GLN A 409 23.62 -21.60 56.94
C GLN A 409 22.88 -21.41 55.62
N GLY A 410 21.53 -21.46 55.64
CA GLY A 410 20.63 -20.78 54.79
C GLY A 410 20.03 -21.61 53.64
N MET A 411 18.91 -22.29 53.91
CA MET A 411 18.05 -22.87 52.87
C MET A 411 17.43 -21.77 52.03
N GLY A 412 17.83 -21.68 50.77
CA GLY A 412 17.09 -21.08 49.69
C GLY A 412 16.69 -22.19 48.74
N GLN A 413 15.40 -22.35 48.52
CA GLN A 413 14.82 -23.33 47.61
C GLN A 413 15.39 -23.13 46.20
N PRO A 414 15.74 -24.19 45.47
CA PRO A 414 16.15 -24.04 44.07
C PRO A 414 14.94 -23.67 43.22
N PRO A 415 15.08 -22.76 42.26
CA PRO A 415 14.02 -22.50 41.29
C PRO A 415 13.80 -23.75 40.44
N GLN A 416 12.57 -24.23 40.42
CA GLN A 416 12.10 -25.21 39.44
C GLN A 416 12.35 -24.63 38.04
N GLY A 417 13.13 -25.33 37.26
CA GLY A 417 13.25 -25.07 35.84
C GLY A 417 11.89 -25.29 35.18
N GLY A 418 11.19 -24.19 34.92
CA GLY A 418 10.09 -24.16 33.98
C GLY A 418 10.70 -24.26 32.59
N MET A 419 10.18 -25.16 31.78
CA MET A 419 10.42 -25.18 30.34
C MET A 419 10.00 -23.81 29.77
N PRO A 420 10.67 -23.26 28.76
CA PRO A 420 10.15 -22.11 28.04
C PRO A 420 8.88 -22.56 27.32
N GLY A 421 7.74 -22.29 27.89
CA GLY A 421 6.48 -22.20 27.15
C GLY A 421 6.56 -20.93 26.33
N GLY A 422 6.03 -21.00 25.11
CA GLY A 422 6.06 -19.95 24.13
C GLY A 422 5.79 -18.58 24.75
N GLY A 423 6.70 -17.67 24.54
CA GLY A 423 6.59 -16.30 24.98
C GLY A 423 5.53 -15.59 24.15
N GLY A 424 4.35 -15.41 24.72
CA GLY A 424 3.48 -14.33 24.29
C GLY A 424 4.15 -13.03 24.71
N GLY A 425 5.01 -12.47 23.88
CA GLY A 425 5.42 -11.09 23.95
C GLY A 425 4.16 -10.27 23.62
N THR A 426 3.76 -9.37 24.50
CA THR A 426 2.83 -8.32 24.10
C THR A 426 3.62 -7.42 23.14
N PHE A 427 3.33 -7.53 21.85
CA PHE A 427 3.84 -6.60 20.86
C PHE A 427 3.30 -5.20 21.19
N GLU A 428 4.11 -4.17 20.98
CA GLU A 428 3.69 -2.80 21.23
C GLU A 428 2.63 -2.42 20.19
N VAL A 429 1.48 -1.98 20.67
CA VAL A 429 0.43 -1.42 19.79
C VAL A 429 0.87 -0.03 19.36
N ILE A 430 1.17 0.13 18.09
CA ILE A 430 1.58 1.42 17.53
C ILE A 430 0.40 2.20 16.96
N ASP A 431 0.64 3.43 16.51
CA ASP A 431 -0.35 4.27 15.85
C ASP A 431 -0.51 3.88 14.37
N ALA A 432 -1.10 2.72 14.12
CA ALA A 432 -1.40 2.16 12.82
C ALA A 432 -2.81 1.56 12.82
N ALA A 433 -3.44 1.41 11.65
CA ALA A 433 -4.76 0.78 11.57
C ALA A 433 -5.09 0.23 10.18
N ILE A 434 -5.87 -0.86 10.16
CA ILE A 434 -6.56 -1.36 8.97
C ILE A 434 -8.07 -1.22 9.18
N ASN A 435 -8.74 -0.50 8.30
CA ASN A 435 -10.18 -0.28 8.33
C ASN A 435 -10.82 -0.77 7.04
N VAL A 436 -11.73 -1.74 7.14
CA VAL A 436 -12.58 -2.18 6.03
C VAL A 436 -14.02 -1.83 6.38
N SER A 437 -14.56 -0.80 5.72
CA SER A 437 -15.91 -0.31 5.94
C SER A 437 -16.84 -0.54 4.74
N GLY A 438 -16.30 -1.03 3.61
CA GLY A 438 -17.05 -1.31 2.38
C GLY A 438 -16.23 -2.11 1.39
N GLY A 439 -16.78 -2.28 0.18
CA GLY A 439 -16.11 -2.98 -0.91
C GLY A 439 -16.10 -4.50 -0.80
N HIS A 440 -15.36 -5.10 -1.71
CA HIS A 440 -15.12 -6.54 -1.76
C HIS A 440 -13.60 -6.78 -1.78
N VAL A 441 -13.07 -7.35 -0.72
CA VAL A 441 -11.63 -7.56 -0.53
C VAL A 441 -11.35 -9.05 -0.49
N THR A 442 -10.46 -9.53 -1.35
CA THR A 442 -9.94 -10.89 -1.35
C THR A 442 -8.43 -10.85 -1.20
N VAL A 443 -7.93 -11.53 -0.20
CA VAL A 443 -6.48 -11.64 0.09
C VAL A 443 -6.05 -13.10 -0.01
N ASN A 444 -4.93 -13.34 -0.70
CA ASN A 444 -4.26 -14.63 -0.81
C ASN A 444 -2.79 -14.42 -0.38
N ALA A 445 -2.51 -14.53 0.90
CA ALA A 445 -1.18 -14.29 1.47
C ALA A 445 -0.50 -15.59 1.90
N GLU A 446 0.82 -15.70 1.78
CA GLU A 446 1.59 -16.80 2.39
C GLU A 446 2.17 -16.39 3.76
N GLY A 447 2.31 -15.09 4.04
CA GLY A 447 2.46 -14.47 5.35
C GLY A 447 1.11 -14.26 6.03
N ASP A 448 0.97 -13.21 6.83
CA ASP A 448 -0.29 -12.85 7.45
C ASP A 448 -1.27 -12.30 6.41
N GLY A 449 -2.53 -12.71 6.47
CA GLY A 449 -3.52 -12.20 5.53
C GLY A 449 -3.80 -10.71 5.75
N ILE A 450 -4.04 -10.36 6.99
CA ILE A 450 -4.15 -9.00 7.50
C ILE A 450 -3.20 -8.90 8.67
N ASP A 451 -2.17 -8.09 8.57
CA ASP A 451 -1.25 -7.74 9.67
C ASP A 451 -1.45 -6.27 10.07
N SER A 452 -1.72 -6.02 11.33
CA SER A 452 -1.80 -4.67 11.85
C SER A 452 -1.00 -4.54 13.14
N ASN A 453 0.07 -3.77 13.08
CA ASN A 453 0.79 -3.39 14.29
C ASN A 453 -0.01 -2.41 15.19
N GLY A 454 -1.20 -2.02 14.78
CA GLY A 454 -2.15 -1.15 15.47
C GLY A 454 -3.49 -1.83 15.75
N VAL A 455 -4.57 -1.31 15.15
CA VAL A 455 -5.95 -1.77 15.33
C VAL A 455 -6.54 -2.19 13.99
N THR A 456 -7.30 -3.29 13.97
CA THR A 456 -8.06 -3.70 12.79
C THR A 456 -9.56 -3.55 13.03
N THR A 457 -10.25 -2.78 12.18
CA THR A 457 -11.69 -2.56 12.25
C THR A 457 -12.40 -3.02 10.98
N LEU A 458 -13.23 -4.04 11.08
CA LEU A 458 -13.99 -4.63 9.97
C LEU A 458 -15.47 -4.29 10.16
N SER A 459 -15.92 -3.15 9.60
CA SER A 459 -17.24 -2.57 9.87
C SER A 459 -18.25 -2.69 8.74
N GLY A 460 -17.80 -3.05 7.52
CA GLY A 460 -18.67 -3.21 6.36
C GLY A 460 -17.99 -3.94 5.21
N GLY A 461 -18.71 -4.16 4.12
CA GLY A 461 -18.22 -4.90 2.97
C GLY A 461 -18.04 -6.40 3.20
N THR A 462 -17.24 -7.01 2.34
CA THR A 462 -16.88 -8.43 2.40
C THR A 462 -15.36 -8.57 2.36
N LEU A 463 -14.80 -9.24 3.35
CA LEU A 463 -13.39 -9.59 3.43
C LEU A 463 -13.26 -11.11 3.37
N ILE A 464 -12.56 -11.61 2.36
CA ILE A 464 -12.19 -13.01 2.21
C ILE A 464 -10.67 -13.12 2.34
N VAL A 465 -10.21 -13.88 3.32
CA VAL A 465 -8.77 -14.08 3.54
C VAL A 465 -8.45 -15.56 3.37
N ASN A 466 -7.65 -15.85 2.37
CA ASN A 466 -7.00 -17.13 2.19
C ASN A 466 -5.57 -16.97 2.75
N GLY A 467 -5.44 -17.18 4.04
CA GLY A 467 -4.21 -16.95 4.79
C GLY A 467 -3.17 -18.04 4.57
N PRO A 468 -2.15 -18.09 5.42
CA PRO A 468 -1.00 -18.95 5.23
C PRO A 468 -1.36 -20.44 5.18
N SER A 469 -0.61 -21.17 4.35
CA SER A 469 -0.64 -22.62 4.28
C SER A 469 0.40 -23.29 5.19
N GLN A 470 1.28 -22.50 5.83
CA GLN A 470 2.32 -22.92 6.77
C GLN A 470 2.09 -22.28 8.14
N GLY A 471 2.67 -22.88 9.18
CA GLY A 471 2.60 -22.33 10.54
C GLY A 471 3.53 -21.12 10.72
N GLY A 472 3.23 -20.32 11.75
CA GLY A 472 4.00 -19.12 12.07
C GLY A 472 3.27 -17.81 11.78
N ASN A 473 2.29 -17.83 10.87
CA ASN A 473 1.48 -16.69 10.48
C ASN A 473 -0.02 -16.98 10.63
N ALA A 474 -0.87 -15.96 10.55
CA ALA A 474 -2.32 -16.02 10.73
C ALA A 474 -3.09 -15.47 9.52
N ALA A 475 -4.39 -15.78 9.40
CA ALA A 475 -5.23 -15.07 8.44
C ALA A 475 -5.50 -13.63 8.87
N LEU A 476 -5.58 -13.38 10.19
CA LEU A 476 -5.77 -12.07 10.80
C LEU A 476 -4.83 -11.99 11.98
N ASP A 477 -3.90 -11.06 11.96
CA ASP A 477 -2.98 -10.70 13.07
C ASP A 477 -3.10 -9.22 13.40
N THR A 478 -3.20 -8.88 14.69
CA THR A 478 -3.41 -7.49 15.11
C THR A 478 -2.82 -7.29 16.51
N ASN A 479 -1.82 -6.44 16.64
CA ASN A 479 -1.23 -6.13 17.95
C ASN A 479 -2.21 -5.45 18.92
N GLY A 480 -3.23 -4.75 18.41
CA GLY A 480 -4.28 -4.07 19.16
C GLY A 480 -5.63 -4.79 19.16
N ASP A 481 -6.71 -4.04 19.02
CA ASP A 481 -8.05 -4.61 18.95
C ASP A 481 -8.39 -5.09 17.53
N LEU A 482 -8.75 -6.35 17.37
CA LEU A 482 -9.40 -6.88 16.16
C LEU A 482 -10.93 -6.76 16.32
N LEU A 483 -11.55 -5.79 15.66
CA LEU A 483 -12.95 -5.44 15.82
C LEU A 483 -13.82 -5.91 14.63
N LEU A 484 -14.71 -6.87 14.89
CA LEU A 484 -15.73 -7.29 13.93
C LEU A 484 -17.03 -6.51 14.16
N ASN A 485 -17.28 -5.48 13.33
CA ASN A 485 -18.34 -4.50 13.55
C ASN A 485 -19.35 -4.40 12.38
N GLY A 486 -19.60 -5.50 11.68
CA GLY A 486 -20.63 -5.55 10.64
C GLY A 486 -20.17 -6.08 9.29
N ALA A 487 -18.88 -6.13 9.01
CA ALA A 487 -18.36 -6.76 7.80
C ALA A 487 -18.70 -8.25 7.72
N THR A 488 -18.82 -8.76 6.50
CA THR A 488 -18.77 -10.21 6.26
C THR A 488 -17.30 -10.60 6.17
N VAL A 489 -16.84 -11.43 7.12
CA VAL A 489 -15.46 -11.90 7.19
C VAL A 489 -15.45 -13.41 7.06
N LEU A 490 -14.73 -13.90 6.07
CA LEU A 490 -14.51 -15.31 5.78
C LEU A 490 -13.00 -15.52 5.71
N SER A 491 -12.40 -16.19 6.68
CA SER A 491 -10.98 -16.44 6.62
C SER A 491 -10.64 -17.91 6.86
N GLY A 492 -9.56 -18.37 6.25
CA GLY A 492 -9.05 -19.72 6.41
C GLY A 492 -7.53 -19.71 6.50
N SER A 493 -6.98 -20.44 7.48
CA SER A 493 -5.54 -20.56 7.73
C SER A 493 -5.20 -21.88 8.43
N THR A 494 -3.94 -22.06 8.78
CA THR A 494 -3.51 -23.02 9.80
C THR A 494 -4.18 -22.67 11.15
N ALA A 495 -4.09 -23.52 12.15
CA ALA A 495 -4.77 -23.30 13.43
C ALA A 495 -3.85 -22.80 14.55
N ASP A 496 -2.56 -22.65 14.30
CA ASP A 496 -1.53 -22.41 15.31
C ASP A 496 -1.42 -20.94 15.77
N MET A 497 -1.67 -19.97 14.89
CA MET A 497 -1.56 -18.53 15.17
C MET A 497 -2.93 -17.82 15.20
N PHE A 498 -3.97 -18.50 15.67
CA PHE A 498 -5.30 -17.89 15.70
C PHE A 498 -5.40 -16.78 16.76
N GLU A 499 -5.68 -15.58 16.28
CA GLU A 499 -6.11 -14.47 17.11
C GLU A 499 -7.63 -14.42 17.24
N ALA A 500 -8.11 -14.22 18.47
CA ALA A 500 -9.54 -14.10 18.72
C ALA A 500 -10.00 -12.65 18.59
N PRO A 501 -11.08 -12.37 17.83
CA PRO A 501 -11.65 -11.04 17.79
C PRO A 501 -11.94 -10.49 19.19
N SER A 502 -11.69 -9.18 19.36
CA SER A 502 -11.86 -8.46 20.61
C SER A 502 -13.29 -8.55 21.14
N THR A 503 -13.43 -8.62 22.45
CA THR A 503 -14.74 -8.68 23.12
C THR A 503 -15.62 -7.46 22.84
N ASN A 504 -14.99 -6.34 22.44
CA ASN A 504 -15.64 -5.09 22.03
C ASN A 504 -16.30 -5.19 20.63
N SER A 505 -16.03 -6.26 19.87
CA SER A 505 -16.70 -6.50 18.58
C SER A 505 -18.22 -6.51 18.75
N THR A 506 -18.96 -5.90 17.83
CA THR A 506 -20.42 -5.91 17.84
C THR A 506 -21.02 -7.14 17.14
N SER A 507 -20.30 -7.72 16.17
CA SER A 507 -20.70 -8.96 15.48
C SER A 507 -20.23 -10.19 16.24
N GLY A 508 -20.98 -11.29 16.08
CA GLY A 508 -20.53 -12.61 16.50
C GLY A 508 -19.63 -13.24 15.44
N TYR A 509 -18.84 -14.22 15.84
CA TYR A 509 -18.05 -15.05 14.93
C TYR A 509 -18.09 -16.53 15.28
N LEU A 510 -17.86 -17.36 14.29
CA LEU A 510 -17.68 -18.80 14.46
C LEU A 510 -16.22 -19.17 14.18
N LYS A 511 -15.61 -19.91 15.09
CA LYS A 511 -14.32 -20.56 14.92
C LYS A 511 -14.55 -22.02 14.59
N LEU A 512 -14.39 -22.38 13.33
CA LEU A 512 -14.54 -23.75 12.84
C LEU A 512 -13.15 -24.38 12.74
N THR A 513 -12.90 -25.46 13.48
CA THR A 513 -11.62 -26.16 13.48
C THR A 513 -11.75 -27.57 12.95
N ASN A 514 -10.81 -28.01 12.14
CA ASN A 514 -10.67 -29.38 11.68
C ASN A 514 -9.18 -29.78 11.75
N SER A 515 -8.82 -30.59 12.73
CA SER A 515 -7.43 -31.02 12.95
C SER A 515 -6.84 -31.82 11.79
N SER A 516 -7.68 -32.43 10.95
CA SER A 516 -7.26 -33.12 9.72
C SER A 516 -7.13 -32.18 8.53
N GLY A 517 -7.47 -30.89 8.70
CA GLY A 517 -7.59 -29.90 7.64
C GLY A 517 -8.91 -30.00 6.87
N PHE A 518 -9.32 -28.88 6.29
CA PHE A 518 -10.38 -28.83 5.30
C PHE A 518 -9.79 -29.16 3.93
N GLU A 519 -10.50 -29.95 3.15
CA GLU A 519 -10.03 -30.37 1.82
C GLU A 519 -9.92 -29.16 0.87
N GLN A 520 -8.75 -28.95 0.27
CA GLN A 520 -8.56 -27.92 -0.75
C GLN A 520 -9.55 -28.14 -1.91
N GLY A 521 -10.21 -27.08 -2.35
CA GLY A 521 -11.25 -27.13 -3.36
C GLY A 521 -12.64 -27.42 -2.80
N SER A 522 -12.79 -27.78 -1.51
CA SER A 522 -14.10 -27.87 -0.85
C SER A 522 -14.69 -26.50 -0.51
N THR A 523 -15.97 -26.48 -0.16
CA THR A 523 -16.65 -25.31 0.39
C THR A 523 -17.16 -25.63 1.78
N VAL A 524 -16.86 -24.77 2.74
CA VAL A 524 -17.45 -24.80 4.08
C VAL A 524 -18.73 -23.95 4.04
N GLN A 525 -19.86 -24.58 4.36
CA GLN A 525 -21.17 -23.94 4.45
C GLN A 525 -21.61 -23.86 5.91
N VAL A 526 -22.11 -22.71 6.33
CA VAL A 526 -22.67 -22.52 7.68
C VAL A 526 -24.15 -22.27 7.57
N ALA A 527 -24.94 -23.08 8.28
CA ALA A 527 -26.40 -22.97 8.33
C ALA A 527 -26.87 -22.55 9.72
N ASP A 528 -27.91 -21.72 9.76
CA ASP A 528 -28.62 -21.35 11.00
C ASP A 528 -29.55 -22.49 11.49
N SER A 529 -30.20 -22.27 12.62
CA SER A 529 -31.13 -23.24 13.22
C SER A 529 -32.36 -23.57 12.36
N SER A 530 -32.65 -22.78 11.33
CA SER A 530 -33.71 -23.07 10.34
C SER A 530 -33.23 -23.93 9.17
N GLY A 531 -31.93 -24.17 9.07
CA GLY A 531 -31.27 -24.85 7.96
C GLY A 531 -30.95 -23.95 6.78
N LYS A 532 -31.12 -22.62 6.92
CA LYS A 532 -30.72 -21.66 5.90
C LYS A 532 -29.20 -21.44 5.98
N VAL A 533 -28.52 -21.56 4.84
CA VAL A 533 -27.09 -21.25 4.73
C VAL A 533 -26.91 -19.73 4.83
N VAL A 534 -26.03 -19.31 5.73
CA VAL A 534 -25.70 -17.91 6.06
C VAL A 534 -24.27 -17.52 5.69
N ALA A 535 -23.42 -18.50 5.36
CA ALA A 535 -22.06 -18.25 4.86
C ALA A 535 -21.56 -19.44 4.03
N ASN A 536 -20.75 -19.12 3.02
CA ASN A 536 -20.06 -20.08 2.16
C ASN A 536 -18.59 -19.64 2.03
N TYR A 537 -17.66 -20.44 2.52
CA TYR A 537 -16.22 -20.20 2.38
C TYR A 537 -15.59 -21.25 1.48
N LYS A 538 -14.96 -20.81 0.39
CA LYS A 538 -14.22 -21.69 -0.53
C LYS A 538 -12.82 -21.90 0.00
N VAL A 539 -12.44 -23.11 0.28
CA VAL A 539 -11.09 -23.50 0.69
C VAL A 539 -10.19 -23.53 -0.54
N THR A 540 -9.38 -22.51 -0.72
CA THR A 540 -8.51 -22.35 -1.91
C THR A 540 -7.11 -22.90 -1.70
N LYS A 541 -6.62 -22.94 -0.46
CA LYS A 541 -5.29 -23.42 -0.10
C LYS A 541 -5.31 -24.79 0.56
N SER A 542 -4.17 -25.45 0.57
CA SER A 542 -3.91 -26.65 1.35
C SER A 542 -3.71 -26.30 2.83
N ASN A 543 -3.81 -27.30 3.71
CA ASN A 543 -3.51 -27.17 5.14
C ASN A 543 -4.37 -26.15 5.91
N VAL A 544 -5.54 -25.79 5.40
CA VAL A 544 -6.50 -24.96 6.13
C VAL A 544 -7.10 -25.80 7.25
N GLN A 545 -6.80 -25.47 8.49
CA GLN A 545 -7.27 -26.17 9.69
C GLN A 545 -8.27 -25.36 10.51
N LEU A 546 -8.34 -24.06 10.22
CA LEU A 546 -9.22 -23.11 10.87
C LEU A 546 -9.96 -22.29 9.83
N VAL A 547 -11.27 -22.13 10.01
CA VAL A 547 -12.10 -21.18 9.25
C VAL A 547 -12.83 -20.29 10.24
N LEU A 548 -12.64 -18.96 10.11
CA LEU A 548 -13.42 -17.97 10.83
C LEU A 548 -14.52 -17.44 9.94
N VAL A 549 -15.72 -17.36 10.48
CA VAL A 549 -16.90 -16.81 9.81
C VAL A 549 -17.55 -15.77 10.69
N SER A 550 -17.68 -14.55 10.19
CA SER A 550 -18.44 -13.46 10.80
C SER A 550 -19.30 -12.76 9.75
N SER A 551 -20.48 -12.36 10.14
CA SER A 551 -21.38 -11.52 9.34
C SER A 551 -22.52 -11.02 10.21
N SER A 552 -23.35 -10.13 9.68
CA SER A 552 -24.57 -9.68 10.35
C SER A 552 -25.58 -10.81 10.66
N SER A 553 -25.42 -11.97 10.00
CA SER A 553 -26.24 -13.17 10.25
C SER A 553 -25.69 -14.07 11.36
N ILE A 554 -24.47 -13.81 11.84
CA ILE A 554 -23.83 -14.57 12.93
C ILE A 554 -24.01 -13.80 14.24
N VAL A 555 -24.95 -14.29 15.07
CA VAL A 555 -25.36 -13.62 16.32
C VAL A 555 -24.71 -14.31 17.52
N LYS A 556 -24.07 -13.54 18.38
CA LYS A 556 -23.41 -14.04 19.60
C LYS A 556 -24.37 -14.91 20.43
N GLY A 557 -23.87 -16.07 20.88
CA GLY A 557 -24.62 -17.02 21.68
C GLY A 557 -25.59 -17.91 20.90
N GLN A 558 -25.79 -17.71 19.60
CA GLN A 558 -26.60 -18.59 18.76
C GLN A 558 -25.77 -19.76 18.24
N SER A 559 -26.46 -20.89 17.99
CA SER A 559 -25.84 -22.10 17.46
C SER A 559 -26.07 -22.21 15.96
N TYR A 560 -25.04 -22.64 15.25
CA TYR A 560 -25.00 -22.86 13.81
C TYR A 560 -24.41 -24.23 13.51
N THR A 561 -24.81 -24.82 12.40
CA THR A 561 -24.26 -26.10 11.95
C THR A 561 -23.37 -25.86 10.73
N ALA A 562 -22.15 -26.36 10.81
CA ALA A 562 -21.21 -26.29 9.68
C ALA A 562 -21.20 -27.57 8.87
N TYR A 563 -21.02 -27.44 7.58
CA TYR A 563 -20.96 -28.51 6.61
C TYR A 563 -19.77 -28.31 5.67
N THR A 564 -19.32 -29.39 5.05
CA THR A 564 -18.31 -29.32 3.97
C THR A 564 -18.83 -30.07 2.75
N THR A 565 -18.48 -29.58 1.57
CA THR A 565 -18.83 -30.18 0.29
C THR A 565 -17.80 -29.94 -0.78
N THR A 566 -17.56 -30.90 -1.67
CA THR A 566 -16.75 -30.76 -2.88
C THR A 566 -17.59 -30.40 -4.11
N SER A 567 -18.92 -30.37 -3.97
CA SER A 567 -19.82 -29.90 -5.03
C SER A 567 -19.60 -28.39 -5.26
N ALA A 568 -19.81 -27.94 -6.50
CA ALA A 568 -19.81 -26.52 -6.80
C ALA A 568 -20.90 -25.78 -6.02
N VAL A 569 -20.52 -24.72 -5.33
CA VAL A 569 -21.40 -23.86 -4.53
C VAL A 569 -21.26 -22.43 -5.01
N ASP A 570 -22.37 -21.76 -5.25
CA ASP A 570 -22.40 -20.32 -5.43
C ASP A 570 -22.07 -19.63 -4.10
N SER A 571 -21.23 -18.60 -4.12
CA SER A 571 -20.84 -17.84 -2.93
C SER A 571 -22.06 -17.28 -2.16
N ASN A 572 -23.14 -17.00 -2.86
CA ASN A 572 -24.41 -16.49 -2.31
C ASN A 572 -25.47 -17.57 -2.07
N ALA A 573 -25.10 -18.87 -2.16
CA ALA A 573 -26.04 -19.95 -1.94
C ALA A 573 -26.64 -19.88 -0.52
N THR A 574 -27.97 -19.96 -0.42
CA THR A 574 -28.70 -19.95 0.85
C THR A 574 -29.22 -21.31 1.25
N SER A 575 -28.85 -22.34 0.48
CA SER A 575 -29.24 -23.74 0.72
C SER A 575 -28.00 -24.62 0.74
N LEU A 576 -28.06 -25.70 1.51
CA LEU A 576 -26.98 -26.69 1.52
C LEU A 576 -26.82 -27.34 0.15
N ALA A 577 -25.59 -27.54 -0.26
CA ALA A 577 -25.27 -28.30 -1.45
C ALA A 577 -25.69 -29.77 -1.29
N SER A 578 -26.04 -30.39 -2.41
CA SER A 578 -26.34 -31.83 -2.40
C SER A 578 -25.14 -32.65 -1.96
N GLY A 579 -25.31 -33.52 -0.99
CA GLY A 579 -24.23 -34.35 -0.45
C GLY A 579 -23.26 -33.60 0.49
N ALA A 580 -23.66 -32.45 1.00
CA ALA A 580 -22.89 -31.78 2.04
C ALA A 580 -22.78 -32.63 3.30
N THR A 581 -21.58 -32.76 3.85
CA THR A 581 -21.28 -33.54 5.05
C THR A 581 -21.25 -32.62 6.26
N GLU A 582 -21.99 -32.96 7.30
CA GLU A 582 -22.00 -32.20 8.54
C GLU A 582 -20.66 -32.31 9.30
N LEU A 583 -20.12 -31.19 9.73
CA LEU A 583 -18.92 -31.09 10.57
C LEU A 583 -19.28 -31.00 12.05
N GLY A 584 -20.45 -30.45 12.37
CA GLY A 584 -20.92 -30.28 13.74
C GLY A 584 -21.61 -28.95 14.00
N SER A 585 -22.02 -28.76 15.26
CA SER A 585 -22.69 -27.54 15.71
C SER A 585 -21.70 -26.66 16.51
N PHE A 586 -21.74 -25.37 16.24
CA PHE A 586 -20.84 -24.35 16.80
C PHE A 586 -21.67 -23.19 17.36
N THR A 587 -21.25 -22.66 18.51
CA THR A 587 -21.90 -21.49 19.11
C THR A 587 -21.06 -20.26 18.79
N ALA A 588 -21.70 -19.19 18.31
CA ALA A 588 -21.03 -17.95 18.01
C ALA A 588 -20.55 -17.23 19.30
N SER A 589 -19.30 -16.79 19.27
CA SER A 589 -18.67 -16.00 20.32
C SER A 589 -18.94 -14.52 20.17
#